data_acfd6b058e5e8f3b489dd7f08a7d2149
#
_entry.id   acfd6b058e5e8f3b489dd7f08a7d2149
#
_cell.length_a   1.000
_cell.length_b   1.000
_cell.length_c   1.000
_cell.angle_alpha   90.00
_cell.angle_beta   90.00
_cell.angle_gamma   90.00
#
_symmetry.space_group_name_H-M   'P 1'
#
loop_
_entity.id
_entity.type
_entity.pdbx_description
1 polymer ?
#
loop_
_entity_poly.entity_id
_entity_poly.type
_entity_poly.pdbx_seq_one_letter_code
_entity_poly.pdbx_strand_id
1 'polypeptide(L)'
;YGICLRGKAGWGENMAFLSAMANSYGAKWFDMDWNPQFNGDAWKATLTDYLDLMTKYGPPGASSNGFNENLALFQQGKCGMWIDATVAASFVTNAGESTVADQVGFALAPDNGLGKRGNWLWAWTLAIPAGTEKAEAAKTFIEWATSKEYTEIVAANEGWANVPPGTRTSLYENPQYAEVPFAKMTLESINAAD
;
A
#
# COMPACT_ATOMS: atom_id res chain seq x y z
N TYR A 1 -4.18 -7.49 18.68
CA TYR A 1 -2.89 -6.82 18.64
C TYR A 1 -3.10 -5.35 18.33
N GLY A 2 -2.16 -4.50 18.74
CA GLY A 2 -2.27 -3.07 18.50
C GLY A 2 -2.09 -2.69 17.04
N ILE A 3 -1.04 -3.22 16.41
CA ILE A 3 -0.72 -2.92 15.02
C ILE A 3 -0.16 -4.14 14.29
N CYS A 4 -0.50 -4.29 13.03
CA CYS A 4 0.11 -5.27 12.12
C CYS A 4 0.97 -4.56 11.10
N LEU A 5 2.23 -4.98 10.99
CA LEU A 5 3.23 -4.45 10.07
C LEU A 5 3.94 -5.59 9.34
N ARG A 6 4.41 -5.33 8.12
CA ARG A 6 5.19 -6.30 7.37
C ARG A 6 6.59 -6.47 7.96
N GLY A 7 6.89 -7.70 8.41
CA GLY A 7 8.24 -8.08 8.90
C GLY A 7 8.93 -9.09 8.01
N LYS A 8 8.18 -9.72 7.09
CA LYS A 8 8.64 -10.81 6.24
C LYS A 8 9.77 -10.38 5.31
N ALA A 9 10.86 -11.16 5.30
CA ALA A 9 11.90 -11.01 4.30
C ALA A 9 11.42 -11.55 2.94
N GLY A 10 12.11 -11.19 1.88
CA GLY A 10 11.82 -11.66 0.52
C GLY A 10 11.92 -10.54 -0.50
N TRP A 11 11.00 -10.51 -1.45
CA TRP A 11 11.00 -9.59 -2.59
C TRP A 11 10.74 -8.10 -2.26
N GLY A 12 10.81 -7.72 -1.00
CA GLY A 12 10.64 -6.33 -0.54
C GLY A 12 9.52 -6.13 0.47
N GLU A 13 8.92 -7.19 0.97
CA GLU A 13 7.77 -7.14 1.89
C GLU A 13 7.99 -6.21 3.09
N ASN A 14 9.01 -6.46 3.91
CA ASN A 14 9.34 -5.60 5.05
C ASN A 14 9.89 -4.23 4.61
N MET A 15 10.62 -4.20 3.50
CA MET A 15 11.22 -2.96 3.00
C MET A 15 10.20 -2.00 2.41
N ALA A 16 9.07 -2.49 1.91
CA ALA A 16 7.96 -1.65 1.47
C ALA A 16 7.48 -0.74 2.61
N PHE A 17 7.23 -1.32 3.78
CA PHE A 17 6.82 -0.53 4.94
C PHE A 17 7.98 0.28 5.55
N LEU A 18 9.16 -0.35 5.70
CA LEU A 18 10.30 0.30 6.33
C LEU A 18 10.78 1.53 5.55
N SER A 19 10.78 1.48 4.21
CA SER A 19 11.10 2.63 3.37
C SER A 19 10.11 3.78 3.55
N ALA A 20 8.81 3.46 3.58
CA ALA A 20 7.77 4.45 3.82
C ALA A 20 7.90 5.09 5.21
N MET A 21 8.13 4.28 6.24
CA MET A 21 8.36 4.77 7.59
C MET A 21 9.62 5.65 7.67
N ALA A 22 10.73 5.20 7.07
CA ALA A 22 11.99 5.94 7.06
C ALA A 22 11.86 7.34 6.44
N ASN A 23 11.00 7.49 5.43
CA ASN A 23 10.71 8.78 4.83
C ASN A 23 10.14 9.77 5.85
N SER A 24 9.20 9.35 6.70
CA SER A 24 8.61 10.21 7.74
C SER A 24 9.60 10.62 8.84
N TYR A 25 10.70 9.91 8.99
CA TYR A 25 11.82 10.25 9.88
C TYR A 25 12.90 11.10 9.19
N GLY A 26 12.74 11.39 7.89
CA GLY A 26 13.75 12.12 7.10
C GLY A 26 15.00 11.30 6.78
N ALA A 27 14.94 9.98 6.95
CA ALA A 27 16.05 9.10 6.60
C ALA A 27 16.24 9.04 5.07
N LYS A 28 17.50 8.99 4.63
CA LYS A 28 17.86 8.88 3.23
C LYS A 28 18.61 7.58 3.00
N TRP A 29 18.42 6.99 1.80
CA TRP A 29 19.16 5.81 1.39
C TRP A 29 20.58 6.18 1.00
N PHE A 30 20.73 7.22 0.19
CA PHE A 30 21.98 7.73 -0.35
C PHE A 30 21.97 9.26 -0.32
N ASP A 31 23.14 9.88 -0.29
CA ASP A 31 23.30 11.29 -0.60
C ASP A 31 23.36 11.54 -2.12
N MET A 32 23.58 12.78 -2.53
CA MET A 32 23.66 13.15 -3.95
C MET A 32 24.92 12.62 -4.65
N ASP A 33 25.92 12.16 -3.89
CA ASP A 33 27.15 11.51 -4.39
C ASP A 33 27.08 9.98 -4.29
N TRP A 34 25.86 9.43 -4.03
CA TRP A 34 25.59 7.99 -3.87
C TRP A 34 26.29 7.33 -2.69
N ASN A 35 26.72 8.09 -1.69
CA ASN A 35 27.20 7.50 -0.45
C ASN A 35 26.03 7.00 0.41
N PRO A 36 26.09 5.77 0.93
CA PRO A 36 25.01 5.21 1.74
C PRO A 36 24.84 5.94 3.08
N GLN A 37 23.59 6.17 3.50
CA GLN A 37 23.24 6.96 4.69
C GLN A 37 22.56 6.12 5.79
N PHE A 38 22.73 4.79 5.77
CA PHE A 38 21.98 3.86 6.64
C PHE A 38 22.38 3.90 8.11
N ASN A 39 23.51 4.47 8.48
CA ASN A 39 24.02 4.57 9.83
C ASN A 39 23.68 5.89 10.53
N GLY A 40 22.93 6.76 9.88
CA GLY A 40 22.47 8.04 10.43
C GLY A 40 21.42 7.89 11.53
N ASP A 41 21.23 8.95 12.32
CA ASP A 41 20.31 8.91 13.46
C ASP A 41 18.85 8.73 13.06
N ALA A 42 18.44 9.26 11.91
CA ALA A 42 17.10 9.05 11.35
C ALA A 42 16.81 7.56 11.09
N TRP A 43 17.79 6.82 10.53
CA TRP A 43 17.66 5.38 10.32
C TRP A 43 17.65 4.60 11.63
N LYS A 44 18.46 4.99 12.61
CA LYS A 44 18.46 4.37 13.94
C LYS A 44 17.10 4.56 14.63
N ALA A 45 16.55 5.77 14.59
CA ALA A 45 15.23 6.05 15.14
C ALA A 45 14.14 5.24 14.43
N THR A 46 14.11 5.24 13.09
CA THR A 46 13.18 4.44 12.30
C THR A 46 13.20 2.97 12.69
N LEU A 47 14.41 2.37 12.74
CA LEU A 47 14.55 0.95 13.07
C LEU A 47 14.16 0.65 14.52
N THR A 48 14.49 1.55 15.46
CA THR A 48 14.10 1.38 16.85
C THR A 48 12.60 1.35 17.00
N ASP A 49 11.90 2.32 16.43
CA ASP A 49 10.44 2.41 16.55
C ASP A 49 9.74 1.30 15.77
N TYR A 50 10.26 0.93 14.59
CA TYR A 50 9.74 -0.21 13.82
C TYR A 50 9.82 -1.51 14.64
N LEU A 51 10.97 -1.80 15.22
CA LEU A 51 11.16 -3.01 16.05
C LEU A 51 10.30 -2.96 17.32
N ASP A 52 10.17 -1.81 17.94
CA ASP A 52 9.31 -1.61 19.11
C ASP A 52 7.83 -1.85 18.77
N LEU A 53 7.34 -1.30 17.67
CA LEU A 53 5.98 -1.54 17.18
C LEU A 53 5.73 -3.02 16.93
N MET A 54 6.65 -3.70 16.27
CA MET A 54 6.51 -5.12 15.93
C MET A 54 6.59 -6.03 17.17
N THR A 55 7.50 -5.75 18.09
CA THR A 55 7.77 -6.66 19.23
C THR A 55 6.85 -6.41 20.42
N LYS A 56 6.46 -5.17 20.66
CA LYS A 56 5.62 -4.79 21.81
C LYS A 56 4.13 -4.78 21.48
N TYR A 57 3.76 -4.45 20.25
CA TYR A 57 2.37 -4.20 19.87
C TYR A 57 1.89 -5.08 18.70
N GLY A 58 2.81 -5.72 18.00
CA GLY A 58 2.53 -6.62 16.87
C GLY A 58 2.11 -8.02 17.32
N PRO A 59 1.65 -8.87 16.36
CA PRO A 59 1.34 -10.26 16.63
C PRO A 59 2.61 -11.09 16.85
N PRO A 60 2.53 -12.21 17.58
CA PRO A 60 3.60 -13.20 17.61
C PRO A 60 3.96 -13.64 16.17
N GLY A 61 5.26 -13.71 15.88
CA GLY A 61 5.71 -14.07 14.54
C GLY A 61 5.59 -12.93 13.50
N ALA A 62 5.42 -11.68 13.90
CA ALA A 62 5.33 -10.52 13.00
C ALA A 62 6.48 -10.46 11.98
N SER A 63 7.68 -10.94 12.32
CA SER A 63 8.83 -11.04 11.41
C SER A 63 8.61 -11.98 10.21
N SER A 64 7.58 -12.82 10.24
CA SER A 64 7.20 -13.73 9.15
C SER A 64 5.94 -13.28 8.41
N ASN A 65 5.33 -12.17 8.83
CA ASN A 65 4.11 -11.66 8.21
C ASN A 65 4.43 -10.66 7.08
N GLY A 66 3.90 -10.94 5.90
CA GLY A 66 3.84 -10.03 4.76
C GLY A 66 2.43 -9.45 4.60
N PHE A 67 2.12 -9.02 3.37
CA PHE A 67 0.80 -8.47 3.05
C PHE A 67 -0.34 -9.45 3.38
N ASN A 68 -0.28 -10.67 2.86
CA ASN A 68 -1.38 -11.63 2.96
C ASN A 68 -1.64 -12.08 4.41
N GLU A 69 -0.59 -12.31 5.19
CA GLU A 69 -0.70 -12.71 6.59
C GLU A 69 -1.34 -11.57 7.42
N ASN A 70 -0.93 -10.32 7.20
CA ASN A 70 -1.49 -9.17 7.90
C ASN A 70 -2.93 -8.86 7.45
N LEU A 71 -3.24 -9.01 6.15
CA LEU A 71 -4.61 -8.89 5.63
C LEU A 71 -5.54 -9.88 6.36
N ALA A 72 -5.15 -11.15 6.44
CA ALA A 72 -5.96 -12.15 7.12
C ALA A 72 -6.16 -11.85 8.61
N LEU A 73 -5.12 -11.35 9.30
CA LEU A 73 -5.24 -10.95 10.70
C LEU A 73 -6.18 -9.74 10.88
N PHE A 74 -6.09 -8.76 9.99
CA PHE A 74 -6.94 -7.57 10.06
C PHE A 74 -8.41 -7.91 9.75
N GLN A 75 -8.68 -8.67 8.70
CA GLN A 75 -10.03 -9.15 8.35
C GLN A 75 -10.69 -9.95 9.47
N GLN A 76 -9.89 -10.63 10.30
CA GLN A 76 -10.37 -11.36 11.50
C GLN A 76 -10.50 -10.48 12.76
N GLY A 77 -10.30 -9.17 12.65
CA GLY A 77 -10.36 -8.24 13.78
C GLY A 77 -9.24 -8.42 14.82
N LYS A 78 -8.13 -9.07 14.43
CA LYS A 78 -7.01 -9.33 15.35
C LYS A 78 -6.01 -8.19 15.44
N CYS A 79 -6.06 -7.20 14.55
CA CYS A 79 -5.20 -6.02 14.55
C CYS A 79 -6.07 -4.77 14.67
N GLY A 80 -5.78 -3.92 15.64
CA GLY A 80 -6.45 -2.62 15.80
C GLY A 80 -6.06 -1.60 14.74
N MET A 81 -4.84 -1.72 14.21
CA MET A 81 -4.30 -0.89 13.14
C MET A 81 -3.51 -1.74 12.14
N TRP A 82 -3.52 -1.31 10.90
CA TRP A 82 -2.68 -1.87 9.84
C TRP A 82 -2.28 -0.77 8.86
N ILE A 83 -0.99 -0.66 8.59
CA ILE A 83 -0.45 0.27 7.59
C ILE A 83 0.07 -0.58 6.44
N ASP A 84 -0.51 -0.38 5.26
CA ASP A 84 -0.14 -1.13 4.07
C ASP A 84 -0.60 -0.44 2.78
N ALA A 85 -0.51 -1.13 1.65
CA ALA A 85 -0.88 -0.63 0.34
C ALA A 85 -2.37 -0.31 0.24
N THR A 86 -2.72 0.76 -0.47
CA THR A 86 -4.10 1.23 -0.66
C THR A 86 -5.03 0.19 -1.28
N VAL A 87 -4.51 -0.77 -2.04
CA VAL A 87 -5.27 -1.89 -2.59
C VAL A 87 -5.92 -2.76 -1.50
N ALA A 88 -5.38 -2.77 -0.28
CA ALA A 88 -5.95 -3.51 0.83
C ALA A 88 -7.37 -3.05 1.21
N ALA A 89 -7.71 -1.81 0.91
CA ALA A 89 -8.99 -1.21 1.30
C ALA A 89 -10.20 -1.99 0.78
N SER A 90 -10.20 -2.45 -0.47
CA SER A 90 -11.29 -3.26 -1.02
C SER A 90 -11.46 -4.61 -0.31
N PHE A 91 -10.36 -5.24 0.07
CA PHE A 91 -10.41 -6.53 0.77
C PHE A 91 -10.93 -6.40 2.20
N VAL A 92 -10.49 -5.37 2.93
CA VAL A 92 -10.91 -5.20 4.34
C VAL A 92 -12.34 -4.69 4.50
N THR A 93 -12.90 -4.06 3.45
CA THR A 93 -14.29 -3.61 3.41
C THR A 93 -15.23 -4.61 2.74
N ASN A 94 -14.73 -5.73 2.24
CA ASN A 94 -15.56 -6.78 1.66
C ASN A 94 -16.23 -7.59 2.78
N ALA A 95 -17.55 -7.44 2.95
CA ALA A 95 -18.33 -8.15 3.98
C ALA A 95 -18.34 -9.68 3.80
N GLY A 96 -18.02 -10.19 2.60
CA GLY A 96 -17.87 -11.62 2.35
C GLY A 96 -16.57 -12.22 2.87
N GLU A 97 -15.55 -11.39 3.16
CA GLU A 97 -14.21 -11.83 3.53
C GLU A 97 -13.75 -11.27 4.88
N SER A 98 -14.28 -10.11 5.29
CA SER A 98 -13.85 -9.39 6.49
C SER A 98 -14.94 -9.37 7.55
N THR A 99 -14.62 -9.83 8.75
CA THR A 99 -15.53 -9.78 9.90
C THR A 99 -15.66 -8.39 10.52
N VAL A 100 -14.85 -7.44 10.06
CA VAL A 100 -14.80 -6.05 10.53
C VAL A 100 -15.09 -5.03 9.41
N ALA A 101 -15.67 -5.48 8.30
CA ALA A 101 -15.86 -4.67 7.10
C ALA A 101 -16.60 -3.34 7.33
N ASP A 102 -17.57 -3.33 8.25
CA ASP A 102 -18.38 -2.17 8.66
C ASP A 102 -17.73 -1.30 9.76
N GLN A 103 -16.57 -1.72 10.26
CA GLN A 103 -15.86 -1.06 11.38
C GLN A 103 -14.52 -0.44 10.95
N VAL A 104 -14.18 -0.52 9.66
CA VAL A 104 -12.90 -0.04 9.15
C VAL A 104 -12.93 1.46 8.92
N GLY A 105 -11.99 2.17 9.56
CA GLY A 105 -11.71 3.58 9.27
C GLY A 105 -10.42 3.72 8.47
N PHE A 106 -10.33 4.77 7.66
CA PHE A 106 -9.16 5.07 6.83
C PHE A 106 -8.52 6.38 7.24
N ALA A 107 -7.20 6.40 7.32
CA ALA A 107 -6.42 7.59 7.64
C ALA A 107 -5.14 7.64 6.81
N LEU A 108 -4.62 8.83 6.60
CA LEU A 108 -3.29 9.00 6.02
C LEU A 108 -2.22 8.43 6.97
N ALA A 109 -1.14 7.92 6.38
CA ALA A 109 0.01 7.48 7.16
C ALA A 109 0.54 8.61 8.05
N PRO A 110 1.04 8.29 9.26
CA PRO A 110 1.60 9.28 10.17
C PRO A 110 2.77 10.06 9.54
N ASP A 111 2.98 11.27 10.01
CA ASP A 111 4.25 11.95 9.85
C ASP A 111 4.93 12.10 11.24
N ASN A 112 6.23 12.22 11.23
CA ASN A 112 7.02 12.38 12.47
C ASN A 112 7.32 13.86 12.76
N GLY A 113 6.40 14.75 12.42
CA GLY A 113 6.54 16.20 12.63
C GLY A 113 7.42 16.92 11.61
N LEU A 114 7.85 16.23 10.54
CA LEU A 114 8.68 16.79 9.48
C LEU A 114 7.86 17.23 8.25
N GLY A 115 6.54 17.07 8.29
CA GLY A 115 5.67 17.32 7.14
C GLY A 115 5.78 16.26 6.04
N LYS A 116 6.54 15.18 6.29
CA LYS A 116 6.69 14.01 5.42
C LYS A 116 5.96 12.83 6.03
N ARG A 117 5.12 12.18 5.22
CA ARG A 117 4.35 11.03 5.69
C ARG A 117 5.06 9.73 5.41
N GLY A 118 4.66 8.68 6.10
CA GLY A 118 5.08 7.32 5.85
C GLY A 118 4.44 6.73 4.59
N ASN A 119 4.51 7.43 3.48
CA ASN A 119 4.03 6.95 2.18
C ASN A 119 5.16 6.85 1.18
N TRP A 120 5.00 5.95 0.22
CA TRP A 120 5.78 5.93 -1.01
C TRP A 120 4.86 5.59 -2.18
N LEU A 121 5.18 6.07 -3.36
CA LEU A 121 4.45 5.73 -4.56
C LEU A 121 5.04 4.46 -5.17
N TRP A 122 4.24 3.41 -5.22
CA TRP A 122 4.63 2.13 -5.78
C TRP A 122 3.45 1.52 -6.55
N ALA A 123 3.74 0.86 -7.67
CA ALA A 123 2.72 0.24 -8.50
C ALA A 123 3.23 -1.06 -9.12
N TRP A 124 2.33 -2.02 -9.27
CA TRP A 124 2.55 -3.15 -10.16
C TRP A 124 2.50 -2.70 -11.60
N THR A 125 3.37 -3.28 -12.43
CA THR A 125 3.43 -2.99 -13.85
C THR A 125 3.18 -4.26 -14.67
N LEU A 126 2.58 -4.09 -15.84
CA LEU A 126 2.51 -5.12 -16.86
C LEU A 126 3.68 -4.92 -17.82
N ALA A 127 4.37 -5.99 -18.18
CA ALA A 127 5.54 -5.94 -19.04
C ALA A 127 5.44 -6.96 -20.17
N ILE A 128 6.07 -6.66 -21.29
CA ILE A 128 6.19 -7.54 -22.45
C ILE A 128 7.63 -8.07 -22.48
N PRO A 129 7.87 -9.37 -22.28
CA PRO A 129 9.20 -9.93 -22.38
C PRO A 129 9.80 -9.75 -23.78
N ALA A 130 11.06 -9.35 -23.86
CA ALA A 130 11.72 -9.06 -25.16
C ALA A 130 11.76 -10.25 -26.12
N GLY A 131 11.75 -11.48 -25.61
CA GLY A 131 11.77 -12.71 -26.40
C GLY A 131 10.40 -13.26 -26.79
N THR A 132 9.30 -12.53 -26.55
CA THR A 132 7.97 -13.03 -26.91
C THR A 132 7.69 -12.93 -28.43
N GLU A 133 7.08 -13.96 -28.99
CA GLU A 133 6.56 -13.91 -30.36
C GLU A 133 5.17 -13.26 -30.44
N LYS A 134 4.57 -12.86 -29.29
CA LYS A 134 3.19 -12.34 -29.20
C LYS A 134 3.16 -10.87 -28.73
N ALA A 135 4.18 -10.09 -29.06
CA ALA A 135 4.33 -8.72 -28.56
C ALA A 135 3.12 -7.83 -28.86
N GLU A 136 2.58 -7.88 -30.09
CA GLU A 136 1.43 -7.06 -30.50
C GLU A 136 0.14 -7.45 -29.74
N ALA A 137 -0.10 -8.74 -29.56
CA ALA A 137 -1.25 -9.20 -28.78
C ALA A 137 -1.12 -8.80 -27.29
N ALA A 138 0.08 -8.91 -26.71
CA ALA A 138 0.36 -8.49 -25.36
C ALA A 138 0.17 -6.97 -25.19
N LYS A 139 0.62 -6.17 -26.15
CA LYS A 139 0.42 -4.73 -26.16
C LYS A 139 -1.06 -4.36 -26.17
N THR A 140 -1.83 -4.95 -27.08
CA THR A 140 -3.30 -4.74 -27.17
C THR A 140 -3.98 -5.08 -25.84
N PHE A 141 -3.59 -6.20 -25.22
CA PHE A 141 -4.13 -6.59 -23.92
C PHE A 141 -3.79 -5.57 -22.83
N ILE A 142 -2.54 -5.10 -22.76
CA ILE A 142 -2.10 -4.12 -21.74
C ILE A 142 -2.85 -2.79 -21.92
N GLU A 143 -2.96 -2.31 -23.16
CA GLU A 143 -3.68 -1.08 -23.49
C GLU A 143 -5.14 -1.16 -23.03
N TRP A 144 -5.81 -2.28 -23.28
CA TRP A 144 -7.17 -2.51 -22.80
C TRP A 144 -7.24 -2.67 -21.29
N ALA A 145 -6.42 -3.53 -20.69
CA ALA A 145 -6.45 -3.82 -19.24
C ALA A 145 -6.10 -2.60 -18.36
N THR A 146 -5.47 -1.58 -18.93
CA THR A 146 -5.16 -0.32 -18.24
C THR A 146 -6.05 0.84 -18.68
N SER A 147 -7.08 0.59 -19.49
CA SER A 147 -7.98 1.60 -20.05
C SER A 147 -9.05 2.06 -19.05
N LYS A 148 -9.71 3.18 -19.37
CA LYS A 148 -10.92 3.62 -18.67
C LYS A 148 -12.06 2.62 -18.84
N GLU A 149 -12.21 2.07 -20.04
CA GLU A 149 -13.23 1.05 -20.38
C GLU A 149 -13.12 -0.16 -19.46
N TYR A 150 -11.91 -0.69 -19.25
CA TYR A 150 -11.70 -1.81 -18.33
C TYR A 150 -12.12 -1.44 -16.89
N THR A 151 -11.79 -0.24 -16.45
CA THR A 151 -12.21 0.28 -15.14
C THR A 151 -13.73 0.26 -14.98
N GLU A 152 -14.48 0.70 -16.01
CA GLU A 152 -15.94 0.70 -16.01
C GLU A 152 -16.52 -0.72 -16.04
N ILE A 153 -15.87 -1.65 -16.77
CA ILE A 153 -16.25 -3.07 -16.78
C ILE A 153 -16.10 -3.68 -15.38
N VAL A 154 -14.98 -3.43 -14.70
CA VAL A 154 -14.77 -3.89 -13.31
C VAL A 154 -15.83 -3.30 -12.39
N ALA A 155 -16.07 -1.99 -12.48
CA ALA A 155 -17.07 -1.32 -11.65
C ALA A 155 -18.48 -1.89 -11.85
N ALA A 156 -18.85 -2.22 -13.09
CA ALA A 156 -20.16 -2.78 -13.42
C ALA A 156 -20.35 -4.21 -12.91
N ASN A 157 -19.30 -5.02 -12.88
CA ASN A 157 -19.37 -6.43 -12.49
C ASN A 157 -19.09 -6.66 -11.00
N GLU A 158 -18.13 -5.91 -10.43
CA GLU A 158 -17.60 -6.14 -9.08
C GLU A 158 -17.89 -4.98 -8.11
N GLY A 159 -18.41 -3.86 -8.63
CA GLY A 159 -18.65 -2.64 -7.86
C GLY A 159 -17.43 -1.70 -7.80
N TRP A 160 -17.69 -0.42 -7.56
CA TRP A 160 -16.67 0.63 -7.57
C TRP A 160 -15.56 0.44 -6.51
N ALA A 161 -15.88 -0.19 -5.38
CA ALA A 161 -14.88 -0.47 -4.34
C ALA A 161 -13.79 -1.48 -4.79
N ASN A 162 -14.07 -2.29 -5.80
CA ASN A 162 -13.15 -3.30 -6.33
C ASN A 162 -12.37 -2.82 -7.57
N VAL A 163 -12.64 -1.61 -8.03
CA VAL A 163 -11.82 -0.98 -9.08
C VAL A 163 -10.41 -0.76 -8.54
N PRO A 164 -9.36 -1.21 -9.26
CA PRO A 164 -7.99 -0.95 -8.84
C PRO A 164 -7.78 0.54 -8.55
N PRO A 165 -7.22 0.92 -7.39
CA PRO A 165 -6.94 2.32 -7.06
C PRO A 165 -5.81 2.82 -7.95
N GLY A 166 -6.16 3.19 -9.16
CA GLY A 166 -5.26 3.41 -10.25
C GLY A 166 -4.58 4.78 -10.23
N THR A 167 -3.71 4.95 -11.19
CA THR A 167 -2.95 6.16 -11.46
C THR A 167 -3.70 7.17 -12.34
N ARG A 168 -4.99 6.93 -12.61
CA ARG A 168 -5.80 7.82 -13.44
C ARG A 168 -6.61 8.78 -12.58
N THR A 169 -6.39 10.08 -12.74
CA THR A 169 -7.17 11.13 -12.07
C THR A 169 -8.66 11.04 -12.37
N SER A 170 -9.01 10.65 -13.61
CA SER A 170 -10.41 10.49 -14.02
C SER A 170 -11.21 9.45 -13.21
N LEU A 171 -10.55 8.50 -12.54
CA LEU A 171 -11.22 7.59 -11.61
C LEU A 171 -11.76 8.36 -10.40
N TYR A 172 -10.94 9.24 -9.84
CA TYR A 172 -11.29 10.03 -8.66
C TYR A 172 -12.28 11.18 -8.95
N GLU A 173 -12.42 11.56 -10.22
CA GLU A 173 -13.40 12.51 -10.71
C GLU A 173 -14.78 11.86 -10.95
N ASN A 174 -14.85 10.52 -10.95
CA ASN A 174 -16.10 9.79 -11.13
C ASN A 174 -16.94 9.88 -9.84
N PRO A 175 -18.19 10.41 -9.90
CA PRO A 175 -19.04 10.58 -8.72
C PRO A 175 -19.31 9.27 -7.96
N GLN A 176 -19.44 8.15 -8.68
CA GLN A 176 -19.71 6.85 -8.05
C GLN A 176 -18.47 6.29 -7.33
N TYR A 177 -17.28 6.53 -7.87
CA TYR A 177 -16.04 6.16 -7.17
C TYR A 177 -15.76 7.08 -5.99
N ALA A 178 -16.13 8.36 -6.09
CA ALA A 178 -15.98 9.33 -4.99
C ALA A 178 -16.78 8.96 -3.72
N GLU A 179 -17.86 8.20 -3.87
CA GLU A 179 -18.66 7.67 -2.75
C GLU A 179 -18.00 6.46 -2.05
N VAL A 180 -16.95 5.87 -2.63
CA VAL A 180 -16.22 4.76 -2.00
C VAL A 180 -15.48 5.29 -0.76
N PRO A 181 -15.63 4.66 0.42
CA PRO A 181 -15.18 5.23 1.70
C PRO A 181 -13.69 5.60 1.76
N PHE A 182 -12.86 4.92 0.98
CA PHE A 182 -11.42 5.12 0.96
C PHE A 182 -10.90 5.92 -0.25
N ALA A 183 -11.76 6.29 -1.21
CA ALA A 183 -11.34 6.94 -2.45
C ALA A 183 -10.59 8.26 -2.20
N LYS A 184 -11.14 9.13 -1.36
CA LYS A 184 -10.52 10.42 -1.01
C LYS A 184 -9.16 10.24 -0.34
N MET A 185 -9.10 9.38 0.68
CA MET A 185 -7.84 9.09 1.40
C MET A 185 -6.78 8.51 0.45
N THR A 186 -7.19 7.62 -0.47
CA THR A 186 -6.28 7.03 -1.45
C THR A 186 -5.65 8.10 -2.36
N LEU A 187 -6.47 9.02 -2.89
CA LEU A 187 -5.97 10.12 -3.71
C LEU A 187 -5.03 11.05 -2.92
N GLU A 188 -5.40 11.41 -1.70
CA GLU A 188 -4.57 12.22 -0.83
C GLU A 188 -3.23 11.53 -0.52
N SER A 189 -3.26 10.20 -0.29
CA SER A 189 -2.07 9.41 -0.04
C SER A 189 -1.13 9.37 -1.26
N ILE A 190 -1.68 9.20 -2.46
CA ILE A 190 -0.91 9.23 -3.72
C ILE A 190 -0.26 10.60 -3.92
N ASN A 191 -1.01 11.68 -3.73
CA ASN A 191 -0.51 13.04 -3.92
C ASN A 191 0.51 13.48 -2.86
N ALA A 192 0.52 12.83 -1.70
CA ALA A 192 1.43 13.09 -0.60
C ALA A 192 2.65 12.14 -0.59
N ALA A 193 2.79 11.26 -1.59
CA ALA A 193 3.95 10.39 -1.70
C ALA A 193 5.20 11.19 -2.10
N ASP A 194 6.35 10.86 -1.47
CA ASP A 194 7.63 11.58 -1.59
C ASP A 194 8.78 10.60 -1.93
#